data_2063cea26ca839d7fcbd7db44d9102b9
#
_entry.id   2063cea26ca839d7fcbd7db44d9102b9
#
_cell.length_a   1.000
_cell.length_b   1.000
_cell.length_c   1.000
_cell.angle_alpha   90.00
_cell.angle_beta   90.00
_cell.angle_gamma   90.00
#
_symmetry.space_group_name_H-M   'P 1'
#
loop_
_entity.id
_entity.type
_entity.pdbx_description
1 polymer ?
#
loop_
_entity_poly.entity_id
_entity_poly.type
_entity_poly.pdbx_seq_one_letter_code
_entity_poly.pdbx_strand_id
1 'polypeptide(L)'
;MSETNHDDPAAAVDELVAAIGPRLGRPGINRKDVILVTGPWLAGVTGVVTALRERVPHCTFVESPELTPGDAPTAVVFVVSAAAGLTESDCTLLDAAAENTDVVVGVVSKIDVHLTWREVLADNRDRLAAHARRYAEVPWVGVAAVPELGESRVDDLVETLTQRLADPDIPRRNRLRAWESRLRKVAERFDRDAEGSGRRARVDSLREERSDALRQRRQSRTERSITLRGQIQQARVELAYFARNRCSSVRGELQEDVSGLSRRDMAGFEARARARVEEVVSEVADGTAEQLGEIAGVLGVPLDLPPLEPLPTVTIAAAPLKSRRLETRLMMLLGAGFGLGVALTLTRVMTGLTAGLPVAVTAAGIAACVAVGLAVTVWVVHTRALLHDRALLDRWAGDLVAELRSVTEQLVASQVLVAESLLNTASSARDEAENTRVNDQVSAIDSELREHAIAAARAAAVRDREMPTVQAALQAVRAELGETGISEDNESSVAPDPGWRFDATGNSF
;
A
#
# COMPACT_ATOMS: atom_id res chain seq x y z
N MET A 1 60.50 37.77 -19.73
CA MET A 1 60.75 38.45 -18.47
C MET A 1 59.46 39.06 -18.04
N SER A 2 58.69 38.36 -17.20
CA SER A 2 57.46 38.87 -16.61
C SER A 2 57.82 39.60 -15.34
N GLU A 3 57.71 40.89 -15.35
CA GLU A 3 57.72 41.69 -14.12
C GLU A 3 56.58 41.19 -13.24
N THR A 4 56.91 40.56 -12.14
CA THR A 4 56.00 40.22 -11.04
C THR A 4 55.51 41.56 -10.51
N ASN A 5 54.27 41.92 -10.84
CA ASN A 5 53.57 43.06 -10.30
C ASN A 5 53.31 42.76 -8.80
N HIS A 6 54.29 43.18 -7.96
CA HIS A 6 54.29 42.89 -6.50
C HIS A 6 53.43 43.93 -5.73
N ASP A 7 52.72 44.85 -6.46
CA ASP A 7 51.95 45.95 -5.90
C ASP A 7 50.43 45.80 -6.09
N ASP A 8 49.91 44.63 -6.54
CA ASP A 8 48.46 44.45 -6.60
C ASP A 8 47.94 43.95 -5.26
N PRO A 9 47.21 44.74 -4.48
CA PRO A 9 46.67 44.36 -3.18
C PRO A 9 45.73 43.14 -3.27
N ALA A 10 45.08 42.92 -4.40
CA ALA A 10 44.23 41.77 -4.64
C ALA A 10 45.04 40.50 -4.88
N ALA A 11 46.20 40.57 -5.50
CA ALA A 11 47.09 39.43 -5.72
C ALA A 11 47.65 38.89 -4.40
N ALA A 12 47.99 39.78 -3.46
CA ALA A 12 48.46 39.40 -2.12
C ALA A 12 47.43 38.56 -1.35
N VAL A 13 46.11 38.85 -1.50
CA VAL A 13 45.04 38.02 -0.91
C VAL A 13 44.97 36.64 -1.57
N ASP A 14 45.13 36.58 -2.89
CA ASP A 14 45.16 35.27 -3.58
C ASP A 14 46.32 34.39 -3.12
N GLU A 15 47.49 34.97 -2.89
CA GLU A 15 48.68 34.28 -2.38
C GLU A 15 48.47 33.79 -0.95
N LEU A 16 47.87 34.61 -0.09
CA LEU A 16 47.53 34.23 1.30
C LEU A 16 46.63 33.00 1.34
N VAL A 17 45.56 32.98 0.55
CA VAL A 17 44.66 31.82 0.49
C VAL A 17 45.31 30.61 -0.18
N ALA A 18 46.12 30.83 -1.23
CA ALA A 18 46.85 29.77 -1.90
C ALA A 18 47.92 29.10 -1.00
N ALA A 19 48.50 29.83 -0.05
CA ALA A 19 49.42 29.28 0.94
C ALA A 19 48.73 28.31 1.92
N ILE A 20 47.45 28.55 2.24
CA ILE A 20 46.65 27.68 3.12
C ILE A 20 46.10 26.49 2.32
N GLY A 21 45.57 26.73 1.12
CA GLY A 21 44.94 25.70 0.30
C GLY A 21 45.18 25.91 -1.21
N PRO A 22 46.27 25.37 -1.77
CA PRO A 22 46.60 25.58 -3.17
C PRO A 22 45.56 25.05 -4.17
N ARG A 23 44.64 24.18 -3.71
CA ARG A 23 43.57 23.59 -4.53
C ARG A 23 42.25 24.37 -4.50
N LEU A 24 42.14 25.43 -3.68
CA LEU A 24 40.88 26.16 -3.48
C LEU A 24 40.43 26.97 -4.71
N GLY A 25 41.31 27.18 -5.67
CA GLY A 25 41.03 27.89 -6.94
C GLY A 25 40.54 29.34 -6.71
N ARG A 26 40.93 30.25 -7.53
CA ARG A 26 40.59 31.66 -7.37
C ARG A 26 39.11 31.94 -7.56
N PRO A 27 38.49 32.97 -6.88
CA PRO A 27 37.15 33.43 -7.17
C PRO A 27 37.03 33.86 -8.64
N GLY A 28 36.14 33.23 -9.39
CA GLY A 28 35.86 33.57 -10.79
C GLY A 28 34.89 34.74 -10.89
N ILE A 29 35.29 35.91 -10.37
CA ILE A 29 34.47 37.13 -10.33
C ILE A 29 35.01 38.11 -11.34
N ASN A 30 34.12 38.64 -12.16
CA ASN A 30 34.41 39.75 -13.06
C ASN A 30 34.18 41.07 -12.33
N ARG A 31 35.26 41.68 -11.88
CA ARG A 31 35.17 42.97 -11.19
C ARG A 31 34.90 44.08 -12.17
N LYS A 32 33.85 44.88 -11.89
CA LYS A 32 33.50 46.07 -12.67
C LYS A 32 33.68 47.33 -11.82
N ASP A 33 34.32 48.30 -12.43
CA ASP A 33 34.45 49.61 -11.79
C ASP A 33 33.15 50.42 -11.93
N VAL A 34 32.14 49.92 -11.23
CA VAL A 34 30.79 50.47 -11.17
C VAL A 34 30.28 50.50 -9.73
N ILE A 35 29.38 51.40 -9.44
CA ILE A 35 28.68 51.50 -8.16
C ILE A 35 27.26 51.00 -8.38
N LEU A 36 26.92 49.90 -7.70
CA LEU A 36 25.58 49.33 -7.74
C LEU A 36 24.65 50.10 -6.80
N VAL A 37 23.58 50.65 -7.33
CA VAL A 37 22.50 51.25 -6.55
C VAL A 37 21.30 50.31 -6.58
N THR A 38 20.90 49.81 -5.43
CA THR A 38 19.81 48.83 -5.31
C THR A 38 18.99 49.08 -4.05
N GLY A 39 17.85 48.43 -3.95
CA GLY A 39 16.97 48.52 -2.79
C GLY A 39 15.61 47.87 -3.05
N PRO A 40 14.73 47.80 -2.03
CA PRO A 40 13.38 47.31 -2.19
C PRO A 40 12.57 48.06 -3.24
N TRP A 41 11.51 47.43 -3.70
CA TRP A 41 10.61 48.06 -4.66
C TRP A 41 10.03 49.35 -4.09
N LEU A 42 9.94 50.41 -4.94
CA LEU A 42 9.52 51.76 -4.57
C LEU A 42 10.45 52.51 -3.58
N ALA A 43 11.65 52.05 -3.31
CA ALA A 43 12.62 52.75 -2.48
C ALA A 43 13.15 54.06 -3.15
N GLY A 44 12.90 54.27 -4.42
CA GLY A 44 13.37 55.47 -5.14
C GLY A 44 14.79 55.33 -5.71
N VAL A 45 15.21 54.09 -6.01
CA VAL A 45 16.53 53.73 -6.57
C VAL A 45 16.85 54.59 -7.81
N THR A 46 15.97 54.58 -8.82
CA THR A 46 16.16 55.31 -10.09
C THR A 46 16.35 56.81 -9.89
N GLY A 47 15.61 57.41 -8.96
CA GLY A 47 15.79 58.83 -8.61
C GLY A 47 17.18 59.11 -8.02
N VAL A 48 17.65 58.24 -7.11
CA VAL A 48 18.98 58.33 -6.51
C VAL A 48 20.08 58.15 -7.57
N VAL A 49 19.94 57.18 -8.47
CA VAL A 49 20.87 56.92 -9.58
C VAL A 49 20.98 58.17 -10.48
N THR A 50 19.84 58.76 -10.86
CA THR A 50 19.81 59.97 -11.71
C THR A 50 20.51 61.13 -11.04
N ALA A 51 20.21 61.40 -9.77
CA ALA A 51 20.83 62.50 -9.02
C ALA A 51 22.34 62.26 -8.81
N LEU A 52 22.78 61.02 -8.55
CA LEU A 52 24.20 60.70 -8.44
C LEU A 52 24.95 60.84 -9.77
N ARG A 53 24.37 60.45 -10.89
CA ARG A 53 24.98 60.61 -12.23
C ARG A 53 25.20 62.09 -12.57
N GLU A 54 24.31 62.99 -12.16
CA GLU A 54 24.44 64.43 -12.35
C GLU A 54 25.54 65.03 -11.47
N ARG A 55 25.66 64.57 -10.21
CA ARG A 55 26.60 65.16 -9.23
C ARG A 55 27.99 64.54 -9.28
N VAL A 56 28.13 63.28 -9.71
CA VAL A 56 29.41 62.56 -9.74
C VAL A 56 29.59 61.88 -11.12
N PRO A 57 29.81 62.66 -12.19
CA PRO A 57 29.84 62.21 -13.58
C PRO A 57 31.05 61.29 -13.89
N HIS A 58 32.07 61.29 -13.05
CA HIS A 58 33.25 60.42 -13.20
C HIS A 58 33.06 58.99 -12.67
N CYS A 59 31.96 58.70 -11.94
CA CYS A 59 31.61 57.38 -11.46
C CYS A 59 30.49 56.78 -12.32
N THR A 60 30.56 55.47 -12.56
CA THR A 60 29.51 54.74 -13.28
C THR A 60 28.54 54.14 -12.29
N PHE A 61 27.28 54.60 -12.28
CA PHE A 61 26.22 54.08 -11.44
C PHE A 61 25.32 53.13 -12.26
N VAL A 62 25.06 51.95 -11.72
CA VAL A 62 24.22 50.91 -12.36
C VAL A 62 23.12 50.46 -11.41
N GLU A 63 21.98 50.06 -11.96
CA GLU A 63 20.92 49.42 -11.22
C GLU A 63 21.08 47.86 -11.30
N SER A 64 20.44 47.10 -10.38
CA SER A 64 20.57 45.65 -10.32
C SER A 64 20.37 44.91 -11.66
N PRO A 65 19.40 45.28 -12.52
CA PRO A 65 19.22 44.59 -13.81
C PRO A 65 20.37 44.76 -14.81
N GLU A 66 21.26 45.71 -14.57
CA GLU A 66 22.38 46.04 -15.48
C GLU A 66 23.63 45.17 -15.19
N LEU A 67 23.66 44.43 -14.05
CA LEU A 67 24.74 43.52 -13.69
C LEU A 67 24.41 42.09 -14.07
N THR A 68 25.38 41.38 -14.64
CA THR A 68 25.23 39.97 -14.96
C THR A 68 25.73 39.10 -13.82
N PRO A 69 25.21 37.83 -13.69
CA PRO A 69 25.71 36.89 -12.70
C PRO A 69 27.24 36.69 -12.79
N GLY A 70 27.92 36.93 -11.69
CA GLY A 70 29.41 36.85 -11.62
C GLY A 70 30.10 38.23 -11.73
N ASP A 71 29.39 39.32 -12.06
CA ASP A 71 29.92 40.68 -11.95
C ASP A 71 29.89 41.13 -10.48
N ALA A 72 30.94 41.81 -10.04
CA ALA A 72 31.06 42.39 -8.71
C ALA A 72 31.32 43.90 -8.81
N PRO A 73 30.44 44.75 -8.25
CA PRO A 73 30.64 46.20 -8.24
C PRO A 73 31.74 46.62 -7.27
N THR A 74 32.28 47.80 -7.46
CA THR A 74 33.28 48.39 -6.54
C THR A 74 32.65 48.80 -5.20
N ALA A 75 31.41 49.31 -5.23
CA ALA A 75 30.64 49.69 -4.04
C ALA A 75 29.14 49.40 -4.25
N VAL A 76 28.39 49.30 -3.16
CA VAL A 76 26.94 49.16 -3.16
C VAL A 76 26.30 50.32 -2.40
N VAL A 77 25.36 50.97 -3.02
CA VAL A 77 24.47 52.00 -2.42
C VAL A 77 23.10 51.35 -2.24
N PHE A 78 22.74 51.09 -0.98
CA PHE A 78 21.47 50.40 -0.64
C PHE A 78 20.43 51.43 -0.21
N VAL A 79 19.41 51.59 -1.03
CA VAL A 79 18.38 52.61 -0.88
C VAL A 79 17.12 52.06 -0.27
N VAL A 80 16.66 52.63 0.84
CA VAL A 80 15.41 52.30 1.55
C VAL A 80 14.54 53.57 1.63
N SER A 81 13.23 53.44 1.51
CA SER A 81 12.31 54.57 1.65
C SER A 81 12.15 54.97 3.12
N ALA A 82 12.08 56.28 3.41
CA ALA A 82 11.73 56.79 4.73
C ALA A 82 10.29 56.42 5.18
N ALA A 83 9.50 55.84 4.31
CA ALA A 83 8.12 55.38 4.62
C ALA A 83 8.06 54.13 5.52
N ALA A 84 9.08 53.28 5.48
CA ALA A 84 9.14 52.04 6.26
C ALA A 84 10.58 51.66 6.61
N GLY A 85 10.78 51.03 7.76
CA GLY A 85 12.06 50.45 8.15
C GLY A 85 12.41 49.19 7.34
N LEU A 86 13.69 48.81 7.39
CA LEU A 86 14.21 47.55 6.81
C LEU A 86 13.43 46.32 7.26
N THR A 87 13.18 45.41 6.35
CA THR A 87 12.67 44.06 6.63
C THR A 87 13.79 43.01 6.52
N GLU A 88 13.56 41.79 6.96
CA GLU A 88 14.50 40.68 6.81
C GLU A 88 14.79 40.37 5.34
N SER A 89 13.75 40.44 4.47
CA SER A 89 13.93 40.29 3.04
C SER A 89 14.80 41.38 2.40
N ASP A 90 14.76 42.59 2.95
CA ASP A 90 15.61 43.70 2.47
C ASP A 90 17.08 43.47 2.88
N CYS A 91 17.32 42.93 4.07
CA CYS A 91 18.65 42.53 4.51
C CYS A 91 19.21 41.40 3.62
N THR A 92 18.39 40.42 3.27
CA THR A 92 18.78 39.35 2.33
C THR A 92 19.08 39.89 0.92
N LEU A 93 18.33 40.89 0.46
CA LEU A 93 18.60 41.58 -0.82
C LEU A 93 19.96 42.30 -0.78
N LEU A 94 20.27 42.95 0.34
CA LEU A 94 21.57 43.59 0.52
C LEU A 94 22.70 42.58 0.56
N ASP A 95 22.52 41.43 1.27
CA ASP A 95 23.50 40.37 1.31
C ASP A 95 23.84 39.83 -0.07
N ALA A 96 22.84 39.65 -0.93
CA ALA A 96 23.04 39.23 -2.31
C ALA A 96 23.77 40.33 -3.15
N ALA A 97 23.41 41.61 -2.98
CA ALA A 97 24.02 42.70 -3.69
C ALA A 97 25.48 42.95 -3.29
N ALA A 98 25.79 42.80 -1.99
CA ALA A 98 27.11 43.02 -1.41
C ALA A 98 27.93 41.73 -1.26
N GLU A 99 27.51 40.61 -1.87
CA GLU A 99 28.11 39.29 -1.69
C GLU A 99 29.64 39.29 -1.88
N ASN A 100 30.14 40.06 -2.86
CA ASN A 100 31.54 40.10 -3.25
C ASN A 100 32.14 41.50 -3.07
N THR A 101 31.45 42.37 -2.30
CA THR A 101 31.81 43.80 -2.17
C THR A 101 31.75 44.22 -0.71
N ASP A 102 32.79 44.84 -0.22
CA ASP A 102 32.90 45.29 1.16
C ASP A 102 32.32 46.68 1.39
N VAL A 103 32.44 47.57 0.42
CA VAL A 103 31.97 48.96 0.53
C VAL A 103 30.46 49.03 0.33
N VAL A 104 29.75 49.31 1.42
CA VAL A 104 28.32 49.50 1.43
C VAL A 104 27.97 50.87 2.03
N VAL A 105 27.02 51.59 1.41
CA VAL A 105 26.45 52.84 1.92
C VAL A 105 24.93 52.69 1.98
N GLY A 106 24.35 52.85 3.17
CA GLY A 106 22.90 52.84 3.38
C GLY A 106 22.28 54.20 3.11
N VAL A 107 21.18 54.25 2.42
CA VAL A 107 20.48 55.49 2.05
C VAL A 107 19.01 55.41 2.46
N VAL A 108 18.54 56.41 3.19
CA VAL A 108 17.12 56.62 3.43
C VAL A 108 16.61 57.68 2.47
N SER A 109 15.79 57.31 1.51
CA SER A 109 15.24 58.19 0.48
C SER A 109 13.94 58.87 0.90
N LYS A 110 13.48 59.87 0.14
CA LYS A 110 12.20 60.62 0.34
C LYS A 110 12.11 61.30 1.70
N ILE A 111 13.22 61.86 2.19
CA ILE A 111 13.28 62.57 3.47
C ILE A 111 12.53 63.92 3.45
N ASP A 112 12.18 64.40 2.27
CA ASP A 112 11.37 65.61 2.03
C ASP A 112 9.90 65.41 2.38
N VAL A 113 9.39 64.19 2.22
CA VAL A 113 7.99 63.81 2.46
C VAL A 113 7.76 63.27 3.87
N HIS A 114 8.75 62.59 4.46
CA HIS A 114 8.63 61.88 5.73
C HIS A 114 9.44 62.56 6.85
N LEU A 115 8.76 63.19 7.82
CA LEU A 115 9.39 63.95 8.90
C LEU A 115 10.18 63.06 9.89
N THR A 116 9.78 61.79 10.06
CA THR A 116 10.40 60.80 10.97
C THR A 116 11.59 60.05 10.35
N TRP A 117 12.09 60.47 9.18
CA TRP A 117 13.16 59.78 8.46
C TRP A 117 14.40 59.50 9.32
N ARG A 118 14.72 60.36 10.34
CA ARG A 118 15.88 60.16 11.22
C ARG A 118 15.70 58.97 12.15
N GLU A 119 14.48 58.70 12.61
CA GLU A 119 14.13 57.52 13.40
C GLU A 119 14.27 56.28 12.53
N VAL A 120 13.72 56.30 11.33
CA VAL A 120 13.85 55.18 10.36
C VAL A 120 15.32 54.90 10.03
N LEU A 121 16.15 55.95 9.90
CA LEU A 121 17.58 55.79 9.64
C LEU A 121 18.28 55.12 10.81
N ALA A 122 17.99 55.51 12.07
CA ALA A 122 18.57 54.94 13.27
C ALA A 122 18.14 53.47 13.39
N ASP A 123 16.84 53.17 13.24
CA ASP A 123 16.30 51.79 13.29
C ASP A 123 16.92 50.90 12.21
N ASN A 124 17.08 51.39 10.99
CA ASN A 124 17.70 50.66 9.87
C ASN A 124 19.16 50.32 10.18
N ARG A 125 19.92 51.30 10.71
CA ARG A 125 21.31 51.07 11.11
C ARG A 125 21.42 50.00 12.18
N ASP A 126 20.58 50.07 13.23
CA ASP A 126 20.64 49.12 14.36
C ASP A 126 20.18 47.72 13.90
N ARG A 127 19.15 47.65 13.06
CA ARG A 127 18.66 46.39 12.49
C ARG A 127 19.71 45.75 11.59
N LEU A 128 20.34 46.52 10.72
CA LEU A 128 21.36 45.98 9.83
C LEU A 128 22.63 45.54 10.58
N ALA A 129 23.03 46.30 11.62
CA ALA A 129 24.11 45.92 12.51
C ALA A 129 23.82 44.60 13.28
N ALA A 130 22.56 44.39 13.70
CA ALA A 130 22.10 43.15 14.32
C ALA A 130 22.01 41.98 13.34
N HIS A 131 21.68 42.26 12.06
CA HIS A 131 21.60 41.23 11.02
C HIS A 131 22.95 40.59 10.73
N ALA A 132 24.00 41.42 10.52
CA ALA A 132 25.36 40.89 10.33
C ALA A 132 26.41 41.91 10.79
N ARG A 133 27.42 41.43 11.52
CA ARG A 133 28.53 42.26 12.06
C ARG A 133 29.25 43.07 10.99
N ARG A 134 29.37 42.54 9.75
CA ARG A 134 29.98 43.24 8.60
C ARG A 134 29.30 44.56 8.27
N TYR A 135 28.07 44.75 8.71
CA TYR A 135 27.28 45.97 8.44
C TYR A 135 27.22 46.93 9.62
N ALA A 136 27.88 46.62 10.74
CA ALA A 136 27.84 47.46 11.96
C ALA A 136 28.35 48.89 11.72
N GLU A 137 29.31 49.04 10.81
CA GLU A 137 29.93 50.33 10.50
C GLU A 137 29.49 50.95 9.16
N VAL A 138 28.40 50.43 8.57
CA VAL A 138 27.84 50.96 7.33
C VAL A 138 27.31 52.39 7.59
N PRO A 139 27.79 53.39 6.85
CA PRO A 139 27.26 54.75 6.98
C PRO A 139 25.84 54.83 6.39
N TRP A 140 24.96 55.53 7.09
CA TRP A 140 23.61 55.78 6.67
C TRP A 140 23.37 57.25 6.43
N VAL A 141 22.80 57.63 5.25
CA VAL A 141 22.57 59.00 4.84
C VAL A 141 21.12 59.19 4.39
N GLY A 142 20.54 60.33 4.73
CA GLY A 142 19.20 60.70 4.26
C GLY A 142 19.27 61.48 2.96
N VAL A 143 18.44 61.13 1.97
CA VAL A 143 18.41 61.83 0.68
C VAL A 143 17.00 62.21 0.23
N ALA A 144 16.88 63.34 -0.49
CA ALA A 144 15.73 63.69 -1.29
C ALA A 144 16.22 63.86 -2.76
N ALA A 145 16.25 62.77 -3.50
CA ALA A 145 16.81 62.76 -4.86
C ALA A 145 15.91 63.50 -5.88
N VAL A 146 14.58 63.32 -5.72
CA VAL A 146 13.58 64.00 -6.57
C VAL A 146 12.53 64.64 -5.64
N PRO A 147 12.86 65.76 -4.97
CA PRO A 147 11.92 66.42 -4.07
C PRO A 147 10.75 67.04 -4.82
N GLU A 148 9.56 67.08 -4.19
CA GLU A 148 8.39 67.75 -4.76
C GLU A 148 8.61 69.26 -4.87
N LEU A 149 9.41 69.85 -3.97
CA LEU A 149 9.74 71.25 -3.91
C LEU A 149 11.22 71.45 -3.58
N GLY A 150 11.91 72.30 -4.36
CA GLY A 150 13.31 72.68 -4.14
C GLY A 150 14.31 71.78 -4.92
N GLU A 151 15.58 71.94 -4.58
CA GLU A 151 16.68 71.26 -5.25
C GLU A 151 16.90 69.83 -4.60
N SER A 152 17.49 68.94 -5.38
CA SER A 152 17.89 67.61 -4.95
C SER A 152 18.89 67.72 -3.78
N ARG A 153 18.61 66.96 -2.69
CA ARG A 153 19.44 66.91 -1.47
C ARG A 153 20.16 65.56 -1.41
N VAL A 154 21.28 65.46 -2.10
CA VAL A 154 22.14 64.26 -2.19
C VAL A 154 23.58 64.54 -1.80
N ASP A 155 23.91 65.79 -1.37
CA ASP A 155 25.29 66.17 -1.12
C ASP A 155 25.98 65.39 -0.06
N ASP A 156 25.29 65.05 1.06
CA ASP A 156 25.80 64.18 2.14
C ASP A 156 26.11 62.75 1.62
N LEU A 157 25.31 62.24 0.69
CA LEU A 157 25.55 60.95 0.04
C LEU A 157 26.78 61.00 -0.87
N VAL A 158 26.91 62.07 -1.66
CA VAL A 158 28.06 62.28 -2.53
C VAL A 158 29.34 62.37 -1.72
N GLU A 159 29.35 63.17 -0.63
CA GLU A 159 30.49 63.28 0.27
C GLU A 159 30.86 61.92 0.91
N THR A 160 29.90 61.24 1.50
CA THR A 160 30.08 59.92 2.12
C THR A 160 30.63 58.89 1.12
N LEU A 161 30.05 58.85 -0.08
CA LEU A 161 30.48 57.93 -1.13
C LEU A 161 31.90 58.27 -1.63
N THR A 162 32.19 59.54 -1.86
CA THR A 162 33.52 60.00 -2.31
C THR A 162 34.58 59.67 -1.24
N GLN A 163 34.27 59.90 0.02
CA GLN A 163 35.17 59.59 1.13
C GLN A 163 35.42 58.06 1.21
N ARG A 164 34.39 57.23 1.08
CA ARG A 164 34.53 55.77 1.10
C ARG A 164 35.30 55.25 -0.11
N LEU A 165 35.07 55.81 -1.31
CA LEU A 165 35.77 55.39 -2.54
C LEU A 165 37.24 55.86 -2.59
N ALA A 166 37.64 56.83 -1.77
CA ALA A 166 39.04 57.29 -1.69
C ALA A 166 39.96 56.32 -0.90
N ASP A 167 39.40 55.27 -0.26
CA ASP A 167 40.18 54.31 0.49
C ASP A 167 41.00 53.42 -0.48
N PRO A 168 42.35 53.44 -0.40
CA PRO A 168 43.21 52.63 -1.26
C PRO A 168 43.08 51.12 -1.00
N ASP A 169 42.54 50.70 0.14
CA ASP A 169 42.36 49.29 0.51
C ASP A 169 41.11 48.63 -0.08
N ILE A 170 40.26 49.36 -0.77
CA ILE A 170 39.03 48.81 -1.39
C ILE A 170 39.30 47.58 -2.26
N PRO A 171 40.27 47.57 -3.18
CA PRO A 171 40.49 46.39 -4.02
C PRO A 171 40.86 45.14 -3.20
N ARG A 172 41.64 45.32 -2.14
CA ARG A 172 42.02 44.25 -1.20
C ARG A 172 40.82 43.73 -0.41
N ARG A 173 40.05 44.61 0.21
CA ARG A 173 38.88 44.30 1.02
C ARG A 173 37.79 43.60 0.18
N ASN A 174 37.53 44.13 -1.00
CA ASN A 174 36.61 43.49 -1.94
C ASN A 174 37.11 42.10 -2.42
N ARG A 175 38.42 41.90 -2.55
CA ARG A 175 38.98 40.58 -2.88
C ARG A 175 38.82 39.60 -1.72
N LEU A 176 39.00 40.05 -0.49
CA LEU A 176 38.72 39.29 0.72
C LEU A 176 37.26 38.84 0.79
N ARG A 177 36.30 39.73 0.52
CA ARG A 177 34.87 39.40 0.45
C ARG A 177 34.55 38.34 -0.61
N ALA A 178 35.15 38.48 -1.78
CA ALA A 178 35.01 37.52 -2.84
C ALA A 178 35.50 36.11 -2.44
N TRP A 179 36.62 36.05 -1.69
CA TRP A 179 37.12 34.82 -1.15
C TRP A 179 36.24 34.27 -0.04
N GLU A 180 35.74 35.10 0.88
CA GLU A 180 34.82 34.71 1.91
C GLU A 180 33.55 34.05 1.33
N SER A 181 32.91 34.73 0.37
CA SER A 181 31.74 34.22 -0.35
C SER A 181 32.01 32.88 -1.01
N ARG A 182 33.16 32.77 -1.71
CA ARG A 182 33.53 31.51 -2.37
C ARG A 182 33.75 30.38 -1.39
N LEU A 183 34.54 30.62 -0.32
CA LEU A 183 34.87 29.60 0.67
C LEU A 183 33.62 29.13 1.41
N ARG A 184 32.70 30.04 1.75
CA ARG A 184 31.40 29.69 2.32
C ARG A 184 30.58 28.81 1.38
N LYS A 185 30.45 29.17 0.09
CA LYS A 185 29.76 28.35 -0.91
C LYS A 185 30.41 26.97 -1.09
N VAL A 186 31.74 26.88 -0.99
CA VAL A 186 32.43 25.58 -1.03
C VAL A 186 32.15 24.74 0.21
N ALA A 187 32.17 25.34 1.39
CA ALA A 187 31.82 24.66 2.64
C ALA A 187 30.37 24.16 2.60
N GLU A 188 29.41 25.01 2.28
CA GLU A 188 28.00 24.66 2.16
C GLU A 188 27.74 23.56 1.09
N ARG A 189 28.57 23.57 0.03
CA ARG A 189 28.50 22.49 -0.97
C ARG A 189 28.96 21.16 -0.40
N PHE A 190 30.10 21.15 0.31
CA PHE A 190 30.61 19.93 0.94
C PHE A 190 29.61 19.38 1.97
N ASP A 191 28.97 20.25 2.75
CA ASP A 191 27.97 19.83 3.73
C ASP A 191 26.72 19.29 3.05
N ARG A 192 26.18 19.98 2.03
CA ARG A 192 25.04 19.50 1.24
C ARG A 192 25.31 18.16 0.54
N ASP A 193 26.53 18.00 -0.01
CA ASP A 193 26.95 16.76 -0.67
C ASP A 193 27.10 15.62 0.34
N ALA A 194 27.64 15.90 1.54
CA ALA A 194 27.77 14.94 2.64
C ALA A 194 26.42 14.58 3.25
N GLU A 195 25.57 15.55 3.49
CA GLU A 195 24.21 15.34 4.00
C GLU A 195 23.32 14.62 3.00
N GLY A 196 23.60 14.74 1.72
CA GLY A 196 22.87 14.06 0.65
C GLY A 196 21.40 14.46 0.59
N SER A 197 21.08 15.72 0.74
CA SER A 197 19.71 16.25 0.78
C SER A 197 18.84 15.77 -0.39
N GLY A 198 19.40 15.69 -1.62
CA GLY A 198 18.72 15.11 -2.78
C GLY A 198 18.58 13.59 -2.73
N ARG A 199 19.39 12.90 -1.89
CA ARG A 199 19.36 11.43 -1.76
C ARG A 199 18.45 10.95 -0.64
N ARG A 200 18.23 11.74 0.42
CA ARG A 200 17.39 11.36 1.56
C ARG A 200 15.98 10.96 1.14
N ALA A 201 15.32 11.78 0.35
CA ALA A 201 13.98 11.48 -0.16
C ALA A 201 13.94 10.16 -0.94
N ARG A 202 14.97 9.87 -1.77
CA ARG A 202 15.04 8.60 -2.52
C ARG A 202 15.31 7.42 -1.59
N VAL A 203 16.21 7.56 -0.62
CA VAL A 203 16.50 6.51 0.38
C VAL A 203 15.25 6.19 1.22
N ASP A 204 14.50 7.20 1.62
CA ASP A 204 13.27 7.00 2.40
C ASP A 204 12.18 6.35 1.55
N SER A 205 12.01 6.77 0.27
CA SER A 205 11.13 6.10 -0.70
C SER A 205 11.50 4.63 -0.89
N LEU A 206 12.79 4.32 -1.07
CA LEU A 206 13.27 2.93 -1.22
C LEU A 206 13.00 2.08 0.03
N ARG A 207 13.15 2.65 1.23
CA ARG A 207 12.84 1.95 2.49
C ARG A 207 11.35 1.67 2.61
N GLU A 208 10.52 2.62 2.20
CA GLU A 208 9.07 2.46 2.16
C GLU A 208 8.66 1.40 1.15
N GLU A 209 9.14 1.48 -0.09
CA GLU A 209 8.90 0.47 -1.13
C GLU A 209 9.29 -0.94 -0.67
N ARG A 210 10.45 -1.08 -0.01
CA ARG A 210 10.91 -2.36 0.56
C ARG A 210 9.96 -2.88 1.64
N SER A 211 9.55 -2.01 2.56
CA SER A 211 8.65 -2.39 3.64
C SER A 211 7.27 -2.78 3.13
N ASP A 212 6.78 -2.09 2.12
CA ASP A 212 5.49 -2.34 1.48
C ASP A 212 5.49 -3.66 0.72
N ALA A 213 6.51 -3.94 -0.08
CA ALA A 213 6.66 -5.21 -0.77
C ALA A 213 6.63 -6.40 0.20
N LEU A 214 7.34 -6.29 1.34
CA LEU A 214 7.36 -7.32 2.36
C LEU A 214 6.02 -7.44 3.12
N ARG A 215 5.33 -6.34 3.40
CA ARG A 215 3.99 -6.33 4.02
C ARG A 215 2.97 -6.96 3.11
N GLN A 216 2.90 -6.51 1.86
CA GLN A 216 1.97 -7.01 0.85
C GLN A 216 2.14 -8.52 0.64
N ARG A 217 3.38 -9.02 0.55
CA ARG A 217 3.65 -10.46 0.45
C ARG A 217 3.07 -11.25 1.62
N ARG A 218 3.28 -10.79 2.87
CA ARG A 218 2.75 -11.47 4.06
C ARG A 218 1.23 -11.48 4.06
N GLN A 219 0.61 -10.35 3.73
CA GLN A 219 -0.83 -10.19 3.69
C GLN A 219 -1.44 -11.10 2.62
N SER A 220 -0.95 -11.06 1.37
CA SER A 220 -1.44 -11.90 0.27
C SER A 220 -1.34 -13.39 0.58
N ARG A 221 -0.24 -13.84 1.21
CA ARG A 221 -0.09 -15.24 1.65
C ARG A 221 -1.12 -15.62 2.70
N THR A 222 -1.35 -14.75 3.69
CA THR A 222 -2.32 -15.00 4.76
C THR A 222 -3.75 -15.05 4.20
N GLU A 223 -4.11 -14.09 3.37
CA GLU A 223 -5.43 -14.02 2.72
C GLU A 223 -5.69 -15.26 1.86
N ARG A 224 -4.73 -15.67 1.03
CA ARG A 224 -4.86 -16.90 0.21
C ARG A 224 -5.05 -18.14 1.07
N SER A 225 -4.28 -18.29 2.16
CA SER A 225 -4.39 -19.45 3.04
C SER A 225 -5.74 -19.52 3.77
N ILE A 226 -6.27 -18.37 4.19
CA ILE A 226 -7.59 -18.27 4.83
C ILE A 226 -8.69 -18.58 3.81
N THR A 227 -8.62 -17.98 2.62
CA THR A 227 -9.60 -18.18 1.54
C THR A 227 -9.63 -19.64 1.12
N LEU A 228 -8.47 -20.26 0.86
CA LEU A 228 -8.38 -21.67 0.49
C LEU A 228 -9.02 -22.58 1.55
N ARG A 229 -8.66 -22.38 2.82
CA ARG A 229 -9.21 -23.18 3.91
C ARG A 229 -10.73 -22.99 4.05
N GLY A 230 -11.21 -21.76 3.91
CA GLY A 230 -12.63 -21.42 3.96
C GLY A 230 -13.40 -22.13 2.85
N GLN A 231 -12.92 -22.04 1.60
CA GLN A 231 -13.56 -22.66 0.44
C GLN A 231 -13.60 -24.20 0.55
N ILE A 232 -12.51 -24.83 0.99
CA ILE A 232 -12.47 -26.29 1.19
C ILE A 232 -13.46 -26.74 2.29
N GLN A 233 -13.54 -26.01 3.40
CA GLN A 233 -14.50 -26.36 4.46
C GLN A 233 -15.95 -26.17 4.01
N GLN A 234 -16.23 -25.13 3.28
CA GLN A 234 -17.55 -24.90 2.68
C GLN A 234 -17.91 -26.02 1.71
N ALA A 235 -17.00 -26.35 0.78
CA ALA A 235 -17.20 -27.46 -0.17
C ALA A 235 -17.48 -28.79 0.54
N ARG A 236 -16.74 -29.09 1.59
CA ARG A 236 -16.94 -30.32 2.39
C ARG A 236 -18.37 -30.41 2.94
N VAL A 237 -18.91 -29.29 3.44
CA VAL A 237 -20.27 -29.27 4.00
C VAL A 237 -21.31 -29.37 2.89
N GLU A 238 -21.16 -28.65 1.80
CA GLU A 238 -22.10 -28.63 0.68
C GLU A 238 -22.15 -29.97 -0.04
N LEU A 239 -21.00 -30.59 -0.32
CA LEU A 239 -20.91 -31.89 -0.96
C LEU A 239 -21.45 -33.00 -0.07
N ALA A 240 -21.17 -32.96 1.26
CA ALA A 240 -21.76 -33.90 2.17
C ALA A 240 -23.30 -33.77 2.28
N TYR A 241 -23.81 -32.54 2.15
CA TYR A 241 -25.25 -32.31 2.08
C TYR A 241 -25.83 -32.82 0.76
N PHE A 242 -25.18 -32.54 -0.36
CA PHE A 242 -25.57 -33.02 -1.69
C PHE A 242 -25.69 -34.55 -1.71
N ALA A 243 -24.65 -35.27 -1.28
CA ALA A 243 -24.64 -36.73 -1.21
C ALA A 243 -25.78 -37.27 -0.33
N ARG A 244 -26.00 -36.70 0.86
CA ARG A 244 -27.10 -37.10 1.74
C ARG A 244 -28.47 -36.86 1.14
N ASN A 245 -28.66 -35.70 0.52
CA ASN A 245 -29.92 -35.35 -0.10
C ASN A 245 -30.24 -36.32 -1.27
N ARG A 246 -29.22 -36.67 -2.08
CA ARG A 246 -29.36 -37.60 -3.17
C ARG A 246 -29.71 -38.99 -2.70
N CYS A 247 -29.04 -39.49 -1.64
CA CYS A 247 -29.40 -40.76 -1.00
C CYS A 247 -30.83 -40.75 -0.44
N SER A 248 -31.28 -39.63 0.13
CA SER A 248 -32.65 -39.48 0.64
C SER A 248 -33.69 -39.54 -0.47
N SER A 249 -33.41 -38.88 -1.63
CA SER A 249 -34.28 -38.94 -2.82
C SER A 249 -34.44 -40.38 -3.31
N VAL A 250 -33.32 -41.08 -3.47
CA VAL A 250 -33.32 -42.50 -3.89
C VAL A 250 -34.09 -43.39 -2.91
N ARG A 251 -33.97 -43.12 -1.61
CA ARG A 251 -34.77 -43.83 -0.59
C ARG A 251 -36.27 -43.67 -0.84
N GLY A 252 -36.73 -42.43 -1.14
CA GLY A 252 -38.12 -42.12 -1.49
C GLY A 252 -38.56 -42.84 -2.77
N GLU A 253 -37.73 -42.76 -3.81
CA GLU A 253 -37.98 -43.41 -5.12
C GLU A 253 -38.16 -44.94 -4.95
N LEU A 254 -37.21 -45.61 -4.23
CA LEU A 254 -37.28 -47.05 -4.01
C LEU A 254 -38.48 -47.44 -3.11
N GLN A 255 -38.85 -46.61 -2.13
CA GLN A 255 -40.00 -46.86 -1.27
C GLN A 255 -41.32 -46.74 -2.06
N GLU A 256 -41.44 -45.79 -2.95
CA GLU A 256 -42.59 -45.63 -3.83
C GLU A 256 -42.67 -46.82 -4.76
N ASP A 257 -41.55 -47.21 -5.40
CA ASP A 257 -41.47 -48.38 -6.26
C ASP A 257 -41.93 -49.64 -5.52
N VAL A 258 -41.41 -49.91 -4.30
CA VAL A 258 -41.82 -51.06 -3.51
C VAL A 258 -43.30 -51.06 -3.21
N SER A 259 -43.88 -49.93 -2.91
CA SER A 259 -45.33 -49.79 -2.63
C SER A 259 -46.20 -50.15 -3.81
N GLY A 260 -45.74 -49.84 -5.06
CA GLY A 260 -46.43 -50.16 -6.29
C GLY A 260 -46.19 -51.56 -6.87
N LEU A 261 -45.18 -52.30 -6.38
CA LEU A 261 -44.78 -53.58 -6.98
C LEU A 261 -45.88 -54.64 -7.03
N SER A 262 -46.10 -55.21 -8.25
CA SER A 262 -46.86 -56.44 -8.39
C SER A 262 -45.94 -57.64 -8.09
N ARG A 263 -46.55 -58.80 -7.85
CA ARG A 263 -45.82 -60.05 -7.56
C ARG A 263 -44.93 -60.53 -8.71
N ARG A 264 -45.24 -60.11 -9.96
CA ARG A 264 -44.45 -60.39 -11.15
C ARG A 264 -43.20 -59.56 -11.24
N ASP A 265 -43.27 -58.31 -10.79
CA ASP A 265 -42.20 -57.29 -10.91
C ASP A 265 -41.18 -57.40 -9.76
N MET A 266 -41.53 -58.13 -8.69
CA MET A 266 -40.64 -58.30 -7.52
C MET A 266 -39.28 -58.93 -7.86
N ALA A 267 -39.26 -59.91 -8.78
CA ALA A 267 -38.03 -60.57 -9.20
C ALA A 267 -37.02 -59.65 -9.88
N GLY A 268 -37.49 -58.60 -10.54
CA GLY A 268 -36.64 -57.61 -11.22
C GLY A 268 -36.29 -56.38 -10.37
N PHE A 269 -36.90 -56.23 -9.21
CA PHE A 269 -36.70 -55.03 -8.36
C PHE A 269 -35.27 -54.89 -7.88
N GLU A 270 -34.64 -55.98 -7.43
CA GLU A 270 -33.24 -55.96 -6.96
C GLU A 270 -32.27 -55.46 -8.02
N ALA A 271 -32.39 -55.91 -9.25
CA ALA A 271 -31.53 -55.47 -10.35
C ALA A 271 -31.72 -53.98 -10.66
N ARG A 272 -32.99 -53.50 -10.70
CA ARG A 272 -33.28 -52.07 -10.90
C ARG A 272 -32.77 -51.19 -9.79
N ALA A 273 -32.98 -51.62 -8.53
CA ALA A 273 -32.47 -50.88 -7.35
C ALA A 273 -30.94 -50.78 -7.33
N ARG A 274 -30.23 -51.87 -7.70
CA ARG A 274 -28.76 -51.83 -7.81
C ARG A 274 -28.29 -50.91 -8.92
N ALA A 275 -28.89 -50.98 -10.10
CA ALA A 275 -28.56 -50.10 -11.22
C ALA A 275 -28.78 -48.62 -10.85
N ARG A 276 -29.88 -48.32 -10.14
CA ARG A 276 -30.15 -46.95 -9.65
C ARG A 276 -29.14 -46.44 -8.66
N VAL A 277 -28.70 -47.31 -7.75
CA VAL A 277 -27.66 -47.00 -6.77
C VAL A 277 -26.30 -46.74 -7.44
N GLU A 278 -25.93 -47.53 -8.45
CA GLU A 278 -24.71 -47.32 -9.25
C GLU A 278 -24.75 -45.98 -10.01
N GLU A 279 -25.89 -45.64 -10.60
CA GLU A 279 -26.11 -44.35 -11.26
C GLU A 279 -25.92 -43.19 -10.26
N VAL A 280 -26.45 -43.29 -9.04
CA VAL A 280 -26.31 -42.26 -7.99
C VAL A 280 -24.86 -42.12 -7.52
N VAL A 281 -24.11 -43.20 -7.43
CA VAL A 281 -22.67 -43.13 -7.12
C VAL A 281 -21.92 -42.30 -8.20
N SER A 282 -22.25 -42.55 -9.49
CA SER A 282 -21.69 -41.76 -10.59
C SER A 282 -22.10 -40.29 -10.51
N GLU A 283 -23.41 -40.01 -10.33
CA GLU A 283 -23.93 -38.65 -10.19
C GLU A 283 -23.21 -37.85 -9.05
N VAL A 284 -22.99 -38.52 -7.91
CA VAL A 284 -22.30 -37.88 -6.78
C VAL A 284 -20.81 -37.69 -7.05
N ALA A 285 -20.17 -38.62 -7.76
CA ALA A 285 -18.77 -38.51 -8.16
C ALA A 285 -18.58 -37.33 -9.12
N ASP A 286 -19.40 -37.24 -10.17
CA ASP A 286 -19.33 -36.18 -11.19
C ASP A 286 -19.62 -34.83 -10.58
N GLY A 287 -20.71 -34.70 -9.79
CA GLY A 287 -21.05 -33.45 -9.12
C GLY A 287 -19.98 -33.00 -8.11
N THR A 288 -19.30 -33.94 -7.46
CA THR A 288 -18.18 -33.64 -6.56
C THR A 288 -16.98 -33.11 -7.34
N ALA A 289 -16.64 -33.74 -8.46
CA ALA A 289 -15.52 -33.30 -9.30
C ALA A 289 -15.79 -31.91 -9.91
N GLU A 290 -17.01 -31.67 -10.39
CA GLU A 290 -17.43 -30.38 -10.95
C GLU A 290 -17.29 -29.26 -9.91
N GLN A 291 -17.86 -29.43 -8.72
CA GLN A 291 -17.82 -28.41 -7.67
C GLN A 291 -16.39 -28.13 -7.16
N LEU A 292 -15.55 -29.16 -7.02
CA LEU A 292 -14.15 -28.98 -6.69
C LEU A 292 -13.37 -28.25 -7.80
N GLY A 293 -13.71 -28.52 -9.07
CA GLY A 293 -13.17 -27.81 -10.22
C GLY A 293 -13.55 -26.34 -10.25
N GLU A 294 -14.79 -25.99 -9.91
CA GLU A 294 -15.23 -24.58 -9.78
C GLU A 294 -14.44 -23.84 -8.69
N ILE A 295 -14.25 -24.46 -7.55
CA ILE A 295 -13.46 -23.87 -6.45
C ILE A 295 -12.00 -23.61 -6.89
N ALA A 296 -11.41 -24.56 -7.59
CA ALA A 296 -10.06 -24.40 -8.15
C ALA A 296 -10.01 -23.25 -9.16
N GLY A 297 -11.04 -23.09 -9.98
CA GLY A 297 -11.19 -21.96 -10.89
C GLY A 297 -11.27 -20.61 -10.18
N VAL A 298 -12.04 -20.51 -9.11
CA VAL A 298 -12.13 -19.30 -8.27
C VAL A 298 -10.79 -18.95 -7.63
N LEU A 299 -10.03 -19.97 -7.21
CA LEU A 299 -8.69 -19.78 -6.64
C LEU A 299 -7.60 -19.52 -7.70
N GLY A 300 -7.94 -19.62 -8.98
CA GLY A 300 -7.03 -19.48 -10.11
C GLY A 300 -5.90 -20.51 -10.11
N VAL A 301 -6.20 -21.73 -9.64
CA VAL A 301 -5.26 -22.85 -9.52
C VAL A 301 -5.79 -24.01 -10.38
N PRO A 302 -4.98 -24.57 -11.31
CA PRO A 302 -5.39 -25.74 -12.03
C PRO A 302 -5.54 -26.92 -11.07
N LEU A 303 -6.69 -27.59 -11.11
CA LEU A 303 -6.97 -28.80 -10.34
C LEU A 303 -7.17 -29.94 -11.33
N ASP A 304 -6.22 -30.85 -11.36
CA ASP A 304 -6.30 -32.10 -12.11
C ASP A 304 -6.55 -33.22 -11.12
N LEU A 305 -7.84 -33.48 -10.88
CA LEU A 305 -8.24 -34.57 -10.00
C LEU A 305 -8.00 -35.92 -10.71
N PRO A 306 -7.34 -36.89 -10.06
CA PRO A 306 -7.18 -38.22 -10.63
C PRO A 306 -8.56 -38.82 -10.86
N PRO A 307 -8.78 -39.51 -12.01
CA PRO A 307 -10.05 -40.17 -12.28
C PRO A 307 -10.34 -41.24 -11.22
N LEU A 308 -11.56 -41.26 -10.75
CA LEU A 308 -12.05 -42.30 -9.81
C LEU A 308 -12.43 -43.55 -10.63
N GLU A 309 -11.45 -44.33 -11.02
CA GLU A 309 -11.68 -45.59 -11.67
C GLU A 309 -10.96 -46.74 -10.93
N PRO A 310 -11.66 -47.79 -10.48
CA PRO A 310 -13.12 -47.98 -10.57
C PRO A 310 -13.91 -47.20 -9.49
N LEU A 311 -15.15 -46.79 -9.86
CA LEU A 311 -16.09 -46.21 -8.89
C LEU A 311 -16.34 -47.19 -7.73
N PRO A 312 -16.50 -46.73 -6.49
CA PRO A 312 -16.80 -47.62 -5.38
C PRO A 312 -18.15 -48.31 -5.55
N THR A 313 -18.18 -49.60 -5.36
CA THR A 313 -19.38 -50.44 -5.52
C THR A 313 -20.11 -50.58 -4.20
N VAL A 314 -21.44 -50.45 -4.23
CA VAL A 314 -22.32 -50.72 -3.08
C VAL A 314 -22.55 -52.20 -2.99
N THR A 315 -22.01 -52.85 -1.95
CA THR A 315 -22.08 -54.30 -1.79
C THR A 315 -23.02 -54.66 -0.64
N ILE A 316 -24.15 -55.24 -0.99
CA ILE A 316 -25.13 -55.77 -0.02
C ILE A 316 -25.58 -57.15 -0.41
N ALA A 317 -26.02 -57.96 0.56
CA ALA A 317 -26.58 -59.28 0.34
C ALA A 317 -27.82 -59.21 -0.57
N ALA A 318 -28.09 -60.27 -1.31
CA ALA A 318 -29.27 -60.38 -2.16
C ALA A 318 -30.57 -60.22 -1.36
N ALA A 319 -31.59 -59.67 -2.03
CA ALA A 319 -32.90 -59.49 -1.39
C ALA A 319 -33.47 -60.82 -0.84
N PRO A 320 -33.98 -60.79 0.39
CA PRO A 320 -34.35 -62.04 1.11
C PRO A 320 -35.71 -62.62 0.62
N LEU A 321 -35.94 -62.63 -0.69
CA LEU A 321 -37.15 -63.20 -1.30
C LEU A 321 -37.04 -64.75 -1.37
N LYS A 322 -37.15 -65.46 -0.22
CA LYS A 322 -37.15 -66.90 -0.21
C LYS A 322 -38.48 -67.46 -0.60
N SER A 323 -38.47 -68.54 -1.43
CA SER A 323 -39.68 -69.31 -1.80
C SER A 323 -40.29 -69.99 -0.56
N ARG A 324 -41.30 -69.35 0.03
CA ARG A 324 -41.99 -69.82 1.24
C ARG A 324 -43.14 -70.78 0.91
N ARG A 325 -42.91 -71.74 -0.01
CA ARG A 325 -43.90 -72.68 -0.43
C ARG A 325 -44.54 -73.45 0.72
N LEU A 326 -43.79 -73.79 1.76
CA LEU A 326 -44.27 -74.50 2.98
C LEU A 326 -45.18 -73.60 3.81
N GLU A 327 -44.78 -72.35 4.05
CA GLU A 327 -45.50 -71.36 4.88
C GLU A 327 -46.80 -70.94 4.22
N THR A 328 -46.78 -70.78 2.90
CA THR A 328 -47.98 -70.50 2.08
C THR A 328 -48.96 -71.72 2.12
N ARG A 329 -48.44 -72.93 2.08
CA ARG A 329 -49.26 -74.14 2.21
C ARG A 329 -49.89 -74.25 3.59
N LEU A 330 -49.14 -74.00 4.68
CA LEU A 330 -49.61 -74.00 6.04
C LEU A 330 -50.67 -72.92 6.29
N MET A 331 -50.44 -71.66 5.76
CA MET A 331 -51.43 -70.58 5.80
C MET A 331 -52.69 -70.87 5.00
N MET A 332 -52.55 -71.54 3.82
CA MET A 332 -53.72 -71.98 3.06
C MET A 332 -54.52 -73.01 3.84
N LEU A 333 -53.85 -73.91 4.52
CA LEU A 333 -54.55 -74.95 5.33
C LEU A 333 -55.29 -74.32 6.52
N LEU A 334 -54.66 -73.36 7.22
CA LEU A 334 -55.27 -72.58 8.29
C LEU A 334 -56.42 -71.70 7.78
N GLY A 335 -56.20 -71.00 6.66
CA GLY A 335 -57.19 -70.16 6.01
C GLY A 335 -58.38 -70.99 5.48
N ALA A 336 -58.16 -72.21 4.97
CA ALA A 336 -59.21 -73.08 4.57
C ALA A 336 -60.13 -73.46 5.74
N GLY A 337 -59.54 -73.68 6.94
CA GLY A 337 -60.30 -73.87 8.16
C GLY A 337 -61.20 -72.72 8.52
N PHE A 338 -60.68 -71.46 8.39
CA PHE A 338 -61.44 -70.24 8.60
C PHE A 338 -62.53 -70.04 7.52
N GLY A 339 -62.14 -70.26 6.25
CA GLY A 339 -63.07 -70.17 5.11
C GLY A 339 -64.22 -71.21 5.24
N LEU A 340 -63.92 -72.42 5.74
CA LEU A 340 -64.93 -73.44 6.01
C LEU A 340 -65.88 -72.97 7.17
N GLY A 341 -65.36 -72.31 8.19
CA GLY A 341 -66.15 -71.76 9.26
C GLY A 341 -67.12 -70.63 8.78
N VAL A 342 -66.60 -69.70 7.91
CA VAL A 342 -67.45 -68.71 7.26
C VAL A 342 -68.48 -69.33 6.35
N ALA A 343 -68.08 -70.33 5.55
CA ALA A 343 -69.01 -71.08 4.68
C ALA A 343 -70.11 -71.74 5.47
N LEU A 344 -69.79 -72.40 6.60
CA LEU A 344 -70.75 -73.05 7.50
C LEU A 344 -71.74 -72.07 8.13
N THR A 345 -71.28 -70.90 8.57
CA THR A 345 -72.17 -69.84 9.08
C THR A 345 -73.10 -69.27 8.02
N LEU A 346 -72.54 -68.97 6.81
CA LEU A 346 -73.34 -68.57 5.69
C LEU A 346 -74.34 -69.60 5.21
N THR A 347 -73.95 -70.90 5.23
CA THR A 347 -74.82 -72.02 4.93
C THR A 347 -75.95 -72.10 5.91
N ARG A 348 -75.67 -71.92 7.22
CA ARG A 348 -76.69 -71.93 8.28
C ARG A 348 -77.69 -70.76 8.16
N VAL A 349 -77.24 -69.63 7.74
CA VAL A 349 -78.12 -68.47 7.45
C VAL A 349 -78.94 -68.75 6.19
N MET A 350 -78.37 -69.32 5.16
CA MET A 350 -79.04 -69.64 3.91
C MET A 350 -80.06 -70.74 4.08
N THR A 351 -79.74 -71.82 4.85
CA THR A 351 -80.76 -72.91 5.13
C THR A 351 -81.93 -72.37 5.90
N GLY A 352 -81.77 -71.32 6.72
CA GLY A 352 -82.86 -70.63 7.40
C GLY A 352 -83.77 -69.83 6.48
N LEU A 353 -83.19 -69.24 5.40
CA LEU A 353 -83.90 -68.43 4.41
C LEU A 353 -84.49 -69.24 3.26
N THR A 354 -84.04 -70.43 3.00
CA THR A 354 -84.49 -71.28 1.84
C THR A 354 -85.42 -72.40 2.22
N ALA A 355 -86.02 -72.44 3.41
CA ALA A 355 -87.03 -73.41 3.86
C ALA A 355 -88.23 -73.35 2.91
N GLY A 356 -88.27 -74.35 1.92
CA GLY A 356 -89.32 -74.53 0.91
C GLY A 356 -88.87 -74.54 -0.55
N LEU A 357 -87.55 -74.44 -0.83
CA LEU A 357 -87.02 -74.51 -2.19
C LEU A 357 -86.54 -75.93 -2.58
N PRO A 358 -86.48 -76.25 -3.93
CA PRO A 358 -85.99 -77.51 -4.43
C PRO A 358 -84.55 -77.80 -3.96
N VAL A 359 -84.23 -79.08 -3.65
CA VAL A 359 -82.90 -79.53 -3.16
C VAL A 359 -81.75 -79.10 -4.04
N ALA A 360 -81.93 -78.98 -5.36
CA ALA A 360 -80.94 -78.55 -6.31
C ALA A 360 -80.53 -77.12 -6.11
N VAL A 361 -81.42 -76.22 -5.75
CA VAL A 361 -81.18 -74.75 -5.52
C VAL A 361 -80.42 -74.56 -4.20
N THR A 362 -80.77 -75.34 -3.18
CA THR A 362 -80.06 -75.35 -1.89
C THR A 362 -78.62 -75.87 -2.01
N ALA A 363 -78.38 -76.91 -2.80
CA ALA A 363 -77.05 -77.46 -3.09
C ALA A 363 -76.17 -76.44 -3.87
N ALA A 364 -76.79 -75.77 -4.87
CA ALA A 364 -76.07 -74.71 -5.63
C ALA A 364 -75.69 -73.47 -4.76
N GLY A 365 -76.55 -73.09 -3.84
CA GLY A 365 -76.30 -72.06 -2.85
C GLY A 365 -75.15 -72.37 -1.90
N ILE A 366 -75.10 -73.62 -1.41
CA ILE A 366 -73.98 -74.08 -0.58
C ILE A 366 -72.67 -74.10 -1.34
N ALA A 367 -72.65 -74.58 -2.57
CA ALA A 367 -71.47 -74.61 -3.42
C ALA A 367 -70.94 -73.19 -3.69
N ALA A 368 -71.84 -72.19 -3.92
CA ALA A 368 -71.49 -70.79 -4.10
C ALA A 368 -70.89 -70.21 -2.86
N CYS A 369 -71.45 -70.51 -1.65
CA CYS A 369 -70.90 -70.04 -0.38
C CYS A 369 -69.49 -70.57 -0.12
N VAL A 370 -69.25 -71.87 -0.41
CA VAL A 370 -67.93 -72.51 -0.30
C VAL A 370 -66.96 -71.88 -1.27
N ALA A 371 -67.35 -71.64 -2.50
CA ALA A 371 -66.52 -71.00 -3.53
C ALA A 371 -66.11 -69.58 -3.14
N VAL A 372 -67.04 -68.76 -2.60
CA VAL A 372 -66.79 -67.40 -2.07
C VAL A 372 -65.86 -67.47 -0.87
N GLY A 373 -66.07 -68.35 0.08
CA GLY A 373 -65.21 -68.56 1.25
C GLY A 373 -63.76 -68.95 0.88
N LEU A 374 -63.60 -69.84 -0.12
CA LEU A 374 -62.26 -70.14 -0.69
C LEU A 374 -61.65 -68.99 -1.42
N ALA A 375 -62.42 -68.25 -2.25
CA ALA A 375 -61.93 -67.09 -2.98
C ALA A 375 -61.43 -65.98 -2.02
N VAL A 376 -62.20 -65.69 -0.92
CA VAL A 376 -61.80 -64.74 0.11
C VAL A 376 -60.53 -65.19 0.84
N THR A 377 -60.43 -66.50 1.14
CA THR A 377 -59.22 -67.09 1.79
C THR A 377 -57.98 -66.94 0.90
N VAL A 378 -58.09 -67.33 -0.35
CA VAL A 378 -57.02 -67.18 -1.32
C VAL A 378 -56.62 -65.72 -1.49
N TRP A 379 -57.62 -64.80 -1.57
CA TRP A 379 -57.36 -63.35 -1.65
C TRP A 379 -56.65 -62.79 -0.43
N VAL A 380 -57.10 -63.16 0.83
CA VAL A 380 -56.45 -62.66 2.05
C VAL A 380 -55.01 -63.23 2.20
N VAL A 381 -54.82 -64.51 1.94
CA VAL A 381 -53.47 -65.10 1.97
C VAL A 381 -52.54 -64.47 0.96
N HIS A 382 -53.08 -64.28 -0.25
CA HIS A 382 -52.32 -63.65 -1.35
C HIS A 382 -51.94 -62.18 -1.05
N THR A 383 -52.89 -61.36 -0.53
CA THR A 383 -52.66 -59.98 -0.16
C THR A 383 -51.67 -59.87 1.02
N ARG A 384 -51.85 -60.74 2.06
CA ARG A 384 -50.95 -60.76 3.20
C ARG A 384 -49.52 -61.15 2.81
N ALA A 385 -49.35 -62.14 1.94
CA ALA A 385 -48.05 -62.55 1.41
C ALA A 385 -47.39 -61.36 0.60
N LEU A 386 -48.18 -60.69 -0.23
CA LEU A 386 -47.71 -59.53 -0.99
C LEU A 386 -47.21 -58.38 -0.11
N LEU A 387 -48.03 -58.03 0.93
CA LEU A 387 -47.63 -57.00 1.90
C LEU A 387 -46.38 -57.40 2.71
N HIS A 388 -46.23 -58.64 3.05
CA HIS A 388 -45.04 -59.15 3.75
C HIS A 388 -43.80 -59.12 2.86
N ASP A 389 -43.88 -59.52 1.61
CA ASP A 389 -42.78 -59.44 0.63
C ASP A 389 -42.38 -58.01 0.34
N ARG A 390 -43.37 -57.10 0.22
CA ARG A 390 -43.10 -55.66 0.13
C ARG A 390 -42.36 -55.10 1.37
N ALA A 391 -42.78 -55.52 2.59
CA ALA A 391 -42.09 -55.09 3.83
C ALA A 391 -40.66 -55.61 3.92
N LEU A 392 -40.35 -56.79 3.40
CA LEU A 392 -38.99 -57.32 3.30
C LEU A 392 -38.15 -56.54 2.30
N LEU A 393 -38.71 -56.22 1.13
CA LEU A 393 -38.05 -55.43 0.12
C LEU A 393 -37.81 -53.99 0.59
N ASP A 394 -38.75 -53.37 1.32
CA ASP A 394 -38.56 -52.03 1.89
C ASP A 394 -37.41 -51.99 2.91
N ARG A 395 -37.30 -53.01 3.80
CA ARG A 395 -36.16 -53.13 4.71
C ARG A 395 -34.84 -53.28 3.94
N TRP A 396 -34.81 -54.18 2.95
CA TRP A 396 -33.64 -54.39 2.11
C TRP A 396 -33.24 -53.13 1.33
N ALA A 397 -34.19 -52.39 0.79
CA ALA A 397 -33.97 -51.12 0.14
C ALA A 397 -33.40 -50.08 1.16
N GLY A 398 -33.88 -50.11 2.41
CA GLY A 398 -33.34 -49.30 3.51
C GLY A 398 -31.87 -49.58 3.78
N ASP A 399 -31.51 -50.89 3.88
CA ASP A 399 -30.14 -51.34 4.10
C ASP A 399 -29.24 -50.99 2.89
N LEU A 400 -29.77 -51.09 1.64
CA LEU A 400 -29.09 -50.72 0.40
C LEU A 400 -28.77 -49.20 0.37
N VAL A 401 -29.73 -48.39 0.78
CA VAL A 401 -29.52 -46.92 0.83
C VAL A 401 -28.60 -46.51 1.99
N ALA A 402 -28.61 -47.22 3.11
CA ALA A 402 -27.68 -46.99 4.20
C ALA A 402 -26.22 -47.27 3.76
N GLU A 403 -26.01 -48.34 3.01
CA GLU A 403 -24.69 -48.63 2.43
C GLU A 403 -24.30 -47.65 1.34
N LEU A 404 -25.24 -47.26 0.42
CA LEU A 404 -25.03 -46.19 -0.56
C LEU A 404 -24.57 -44.90 0.11
N ARG A 405 -25.22 -44.53 1.21
CA ARG A 405 -24.84 -43.33 1.97
C ARG A 405 -23.43 -43.42 2.52
N SER A 406 -23.05 -44.57 3.09
CA SER A 406 -21.69 -44.79 3.60
C SER A 406 -20.65 -44.64 2.49
N VAL A 407 -20.91 -45.28 1.34
CA VAL A 407 -20.03 -45.25 0.16
C VAL A 407 -19.90 -43.85 -0.40
N THR A 408 -21.01 -43.11 -0.57
CA THR A 408 -21.00 -41.76 -1.14
C THR A 408 -20.36 -40.74 -0.17
N GLU A 409 -20.60 -40.83 1.15
CA GLU A 409 -19.93 -39.99 2.15
C GLU A 409 -18.41 -40.26 2.16
N GLN A 410 -17.96 -41.48 2.03
CA GLN A 410 -16.55 -41.81 1.94
C GLN A 410 -15.92 -41.36 0.64
N LEU A 411 -16.64 -41.46 -0.51
CA LEU A 411 -16.22 -40.97 -1.79
C LEU A 411 -15.98 -39.45 -1.73
N VAL A 412 -16.97 -38.68 -1.27
CA VAL A 412 -16.86 -37.21 -1.11
C VAL A 412 -15.69 -36.83 -0.20
N ALA A 413 -15.56 -37.52 0.96
CA ALA A 413 -14.49 -37.22 1.90
C ALA A 413 -13.11 -37.48 1.29
N SER A 414 -12.94 -38.59 0.55
CA SER A 414 -11.65 -38.90 -0.11
C SER A 414 -11.32 -37.92 -1.23
N GLN A 415 -12.29 -37.55 -2.07
CA GLN A 415 -12.07 -36.57 -3.14
C GLN A 415 -11.72 -35.19 -2.59
N VAL A 416 -12.42 -34.73 -1.54
CA VAL A 416 -12.11 -33.45 -0.89
C VAL A 416 -10.70 -33.46 -0.30
N LEU A 417 -10.24 -34.55 0.31
CA LEU A 417 -8.88 -34.67 0.84
C LEU A 417 -7.81 -34.62 -0.27
N VAL A 418 -8.06 -35.29 -1.40
CA VAL A 418 -7.17 -35.26 -2.55
C VAL A 418 -7.11 -33.82 -3.13
N ALA A 419 -8.27 -33.20 -3.32
CA ALA A 419 -8.34 -31.82 -3.80
C ALA A 419 -7.64 -30.86 -2.85
N GLU A 420 -7.85 -30.97 -1.54
CA GLU A 420 -7.17 -30.18 -0.52
C GLU A 420 -5.64 -30.29 -0.62
N SER A 421 -5.13 -31.51 -0.80
CA SER A 421 -3.69 -31.74 -0.96
C SER A 421 -3.13 -31.11 -2.22
N LEU A 422 -3.82 -31.27 -3.35
CA LEU A 422 -3.42 -30.69 -4.64
C LEU A 422 -3.45 -29.15 -4.63
N LEU A 423 -4.53 -28.58 -4.11
CA LEU A 423 -4.70 -27.12 -3.98
C LEU A 423 -3.67 -26.49 -3.03
N ASN A 424 -3.36 -27.16 -1.92
CA ASN A 424 -2.31 -26.71 -1.00
C ASN A 424 -0.93 -26.76 -1.67
N THR A 425 -0.63 -27.78 -2.45
CA THR A 425 0.63 -27.91 -3.18
C THR A 425 0.76 -26.81 -4.24
N ALA A 426 -0.28 -26.60 -5.02
CA ALA A 426 -0.29 -25.56 -6.05
C ALA A 426 -0.26 -24.14 -5.46
N SER A 427 -0.95 -23.91 -4.34
CA SER A 427 -0.86 -22.63 -3.61
C SER A 427 0.55 -22.39 -3.08
N SER A 428 1.21 -23.42 -2.54
CA SER A 428 2.60 -23.32 -2.06
C SER A 428 3.59 -23.01 -3.20
N ALA A 429 3.41 -23.63 -4.36
CA ALA A 429 4.23 -23.34 -5.54
C ALA A 429 4.06 -21.88 -6.01
N ARG A 430 2.83 -21.36 -5.98
CA ARG A 430 2.55 -19.96 -6.31
C ARG A 430 3.18 -18.99 -5.30
N ASP A 431 3.08 -19.33 -4.01
CA ASP A 431 3.72 -18.55 -2.93
C ASP A 431 5.24 -18.51 -3.08
N GLU A 432 5.86 -19.63 -3.49
CA GLU A 432 7.30 -19.69 -3.75
C GLU A 432 7.72 -18.84 -4.95
N ALA A 433 6.95 -18.87 -6.03
CA ALA A 433 7.19 -18.02 -7.20
C ALA A 433 7.06 -16.51 -6.85
N GLU A 434 6.07 -16.15 -6.03
CA GLU A 434 5.90 -14.78 -5.54
C GLU A 434 7.03 -14.39 -4.58
N ASN A 435 7.45 -15.28 -3.70
CA ASN A 435 8.61 -15.09 -2.82
C ASN A 435 9.87 -14.76 -3.61
N THR A 436 10.14 -15.50 -4.67
CA THR A 436 11.29 -15.29 -5.54
C THR A 436 11.24 -13.87 -6.15
N ARG A 437 10.11 -13.49 -6.73
CA ARG A 437 9.93 -12.13 -7.31
C ARG A 437 10.14 -11.01 -6.29
N VAL A 438 9.53 -11.14 -5.10
CA VAL A 438 9.67 -10.12 -4.06
C VAL A 438 11.09 -10.08 -3.52
N ASN A 439 11.77 -11.22 -3.37
CA ASN A 439 13.16 -11.28 -2.96
C ASN A 439 14.09 -10.61 -3.99
N ASP A 440 13.85 -10.81 -5.28
CA ASP A 440 14.59 -10.15 -6.35
C ASP A 440 14.40 -8.63 -6.30
N GLN A 441 13.15 -8.18 -6.13
CA GLN A 441 12.83 -6.75 -5.97
C GLN A 441 13.50 -6.15 -4.71
N VAL A 442 13.41 -6.82 -3.58
CA VAL A 442 14.07 -6.38 -2.32
C VAL A 442 15.58 -6.35 -2.48
N SER A 443 16.16 -7.32 -3.17
CA SER A 443 17.61 -7.38 -3.44
C SER A 443 18.07 -6.22 -4.32
N ALA A 444 17.28 -5.84 -5.33
CA ALA A 444 17.55 -4.67 -6.16
C ALA A 444 17.50 -3.37 -5.35
N ILE A 445 16.46 -3.21 -4.50
CA ILE A 445 16.32 -2.06 -3.59
C ILE A 445 17.51 -2.00 -2.61
N ASP A 446 17.88 -3.12 -2.00
CA ASP A 446 19.01 -3.19 -1.05
C ASP A 446 20.35 -2.89 -1.74
N SER A 447 20.48 -3.16 -3.03
CA SER A 447 21.65 -2.77 -3.83
C SER A 447 21.71 -1.26 -4.05
N GLU A 448 20.59 -0.65 -4.44
CA GLU A 448 20.47 0.81 -4.62
C GLU A 448 20.70 1.57 -3.29
N LEU A 449 20.17 1.06 -2.18
CA LEU A 449 20.42 1.62 -0.84
C LEU A 449 21.92 1.56 -0.46
N ARG A 450 22.61 0.47 -0.79
CA ARG A 450 24.06 0.34 -0.57
C ARG A 450 24.86 1.32 -1.42
N GLU A 451 24.47 1.52 -2.67
CA GLU A 451 25.11 2.52 -3.56
C GLU A 451 24.96 3.93 -3.00
N HIS A 452 23.76 4.29 -2.52
CA HIS A 452 23.52 5.58 -1.85
C HIS A 452 24.34 5.72 -0.56
N ALA A 453 24.46 4.67 0.24
CA ALA A 453 25.28 4.69 1.47
C ALA A 453 26.78 4.86 1.14
N ILE A 454 27.28 4.18 0.13
CA ILE A 454 28.67 4.32 -0.33
C ILE A 454 28.92 5.74 -0.85
N ALA A 455 27.99 6.29 -1.66
CA ALA A 455 28.10 7.63 -2.18
C ALA A 455 28.09 8.69 -1.04
N ALA A 456 27.24 8.51 -0.03
CA ALA A 456 27.21 9.37 1.15
C ALA A 456 28.53 9.29 1.96
N ALA A 457 29.03 8.08 2.20
CA ALA A 457 30.29 7.87 2.89
C ALA A 457 31.48 8.51 2.17
N ARG A 458 31.54 8.40 0.83
CA ARG A 458 32.55 9.06 0.01
C ARG A 458 32.46 10.58 0.10
N ALA A 459 31.26 11.15 0.01
CA ALA A 459 31.05 12.60 0.11
C ALA A 459 31.46 13.10 1.51
N ALA A 460 31.09 12.39 2.59
CA ALA A 460 31.51 12.70 3.95
C ALA A 460 33.03 12.65 4.10
N ALA A 461 33.70 11.62 3.57
CA ALA A 461 35.15 11.50 3.62
C ALA A 461 35.87 12.63 2.87
N VAL A 462 35.31 13.10 1.74
CA VAL A 462 35.83 14.26 1.01
C VAL A 462 35.65 15.53 1.83
N ARG A 463 34.45 15.74 2.41
CA ARG A 463 34.19 16.86 3.31
C ARG A 463 35.19 16.87 4.48
N ASP A 464 35.31 15.77 5.20
CA ASP A 464 36.16 15.70 6.41
C ASP A 464 37.63 15.93 6.11
N ARG A 465 38.08 15.60 4.89
CA ARG A 465 39.44 15.85 4.44
C ARG A 465 39.68 17.30 3.99
N GLU A 466 38.74 17.88 3.24
CA GLU A 466 38.92 19.21 2.62
C GLU A 466 38.39 20.36 3.49
N MET A 467 37.37 20.11 4.34
CA MET A 467 36.73 21.11 5.20
C MET A 467 37.71 21.84 6.14
N PRO A 468 38.67 21.20 6.81
CA PRO A 468 39.61 21.91 7.67
C PRO A 468 40.43 22.96 6.92
N THR A 469 40.81 22.69 5.67
CA THR A 469 41.54 23.65 4.82
C THR A 469 40.65 24.85 4.44
N VAL A 470 39.38 24.56 4.06
CA VAL A 470 38.40 25.61 3.74
C VAL A 470 38.13 26.51 4.95
N GLN A 471 37.93 25.91 6.13
CA GLN A 471 37.71 26.65 7.38
C GLN A 471 38.92 27.48 7.80
N ALA A 472 40.12 26.94 7.68
CA ALA A 472 41.35 27.68 7.97
C ALA A 472 41.51 28.89 7.03
N ALA A 473 41.22 28.71 5.73
CA ALA A 473 41.25 29.79 4.76
C ALA A 473 40.18 30.86 5.05
N LEU A 474 38.95 30.43 5.42
CA LEU A 474 37.86 31.31 5.78
C LEU A 474 38.18 32.14 7.05
N GLN A 475 38.76 31.51 8.05
CA GLN A 475 39.21 32.21 9.26
C GLN A 475 40.32 33.24 8.96
N ALA A 476 41.29 32.89 8.13
CA ALA A 476 42.33 33.79 7.73
C ALA A 476 41.76 35.02 6.96
N VAL A 477 40.85 34.79 6.03
CA VAL A 477 40.17 35.87 5.27
C VAL A 477 39.36 36.78 6.20
N ARG A 478 38.62 36.21 7.17
CA ARG A 478 37.87 36.96 8.19
C ARG A 478 38.77 37.75 9.12
N ALA A 479 39.93 37.17 9.48
CA ALA A 479 40.93 37.89 10.27
C ALA A 479 41.45 39.13 9.59
N GLU A 480 41.75 39.06 8.27
CA GLU A 480 42.20 40.17 7.47
C GLU A 480 41.09 41.22 7.25
N LEU A 481 39.82 40.84 7.28
CA LEU A 481 38.67 41.77 7.27
C LEU A 481 38.40 42.42 8.65
N GLY A 482 39.12 42.02 9.72
CA GLY A 482 38.88 42.53 11.07
C GLY A 482 37.66 41.86 11.76
N GLU A 483 37.18 40.75 11.26
CA GLU A 483 35.97 40.05 11.75
C GLU A 483 36.31 38.78 12.54
N THR A 484 37.44 38.77 13.25
CA THR A 484 37.86 37.66 14.08
C THR A 484 36.94 37.45 15.29
N GLY A 485 36.43 36.23 15.47
CA GLY A 485 35.88 35.79 16.74
C GLY A 485 34.38 35.39 16.77
N ILE A 486 33.82 34.77 15.73
CA ILE A 486 32.55 34.05 15.86
C ILE A 486 32.69 32.69 15.19
N SER A 487 32.72 31.61 16.00
CA SER A 487 32.33 30.29 15.54
C SER A 487 30.84 30.35 15.23
N GLU A 488 30.43 29.82 14.07
CA GLU A 488 29.03 29.74 13.60
C GLU A 488 28.13 28.86 14.50
N ASP A 489 28.60 28.42 15.66
CA ASP A 489 27.89 27.56 16.60
C ASP A 489 26.70 28.24 17.32
N ASN A 490 26.41 29.52 17.06
CA ASN A 490 25.36 30.24 17.78
C ASN A 490 24.09 30.57 16.96
N GLU A 491 24.01 30.19 15.68
CA GLU A 491 22.80 30.41 14.87
C GLU A 491 21.83 29.20 14.84
N SER A 492 22.20 28.04 15.39
CA SER A 492 21.35 26.84 15.44
C SER A 492 20.74 26.54 16.79
N SER A 493 20.81 27.46 17.76
CA SER A 493 20.23 27.26 19.10
C SER A 493 18.83 27.88 19.24
N VAL A 494 17.93 27.61 18.30
CA VAL A 494 16.50 27.56 18.60
C VAL A 494 16.21 26.12 19.00
N ALA A 495 16.31 25.83 20.29
CA ALA A 495 15.89 24.58 20.86
C ALA A 495 14.41 24.33 20.50
N PRO A 496 14.04 23.16 19.98
CA PRO A 496 12.62 22.81 19.92
C PRO A 496 12.12 22.66 21.35
N ASP A 497 11.04 23.38 21.64
CA ASP A 497 10.24 23.29 22.86
C ASP A 497 10.05 21.82 23.28
N PRO A 498 10.46 21.37 24.49
CA PRO A 498 10.28 20.00 24.95
C PRO A 498 8.87 19.79 25.52
N GLY A 499 7.86 19.99 24.72
CA GLY A 499 6.44 19.89 25.08
C GLY A 499 5.74 18.63 24.65
N TRP A 500 6.32 17.41 24.72
CA TRP A 500 5.58 16.14 24.70
C TRP A 500 6.39 15.05 25.42
N ARG A 501 6.24 14.97 26.74
CA ARG A 501 6.58 13.73 27.47
C ARG A 501 5.44 12.75 27.30
N PHE A 502 5.69 11.64 26.63
CA PHE A 502 4.87 10.44 26.76
C PHE A 502 5.16 9.79 28.11
N ASP A 503 4.19 9.80 28.99
CA ASP A 503 4.19 8.93 30.17
C ASP A 503 3.92 7.49 29.71
N ALA A 504 4.88 6.63 30.04
CA ALA A 504 4.80 5.19 29.85
C ALA A 504 3.94 4.57 30.97
N THR A 505 2.62 4.74 30.92
CA THR A 505 1.68 3.87 31.63
C THR A 505 0.44 3.72 30.79
N GLY A 506 0.33 2.53 30.15
CA GLY A 506 -0.89 2.13 29.47
C GLY A 506 -2.04 1.99 30.46
N ASN A 507 -3.13 2.68 30.17
CA ASN A 507 -4.46 2.11 30.42
C ASN A 507 -5.49 2.79 29.51
N SER A 508 -6.27 1.94 28.87
CA SER A 508 -7.44 2.19 28.04
C SER A 508 -8.55 2.90 28.79
N PHE A 509 -9.14 3.88 28.14
CA PHE A 509 -10.60 4.02 28.11
C PHE A 509 -11.00 4.51 26.70
#